data_9bf8cea9b553cc51e3511f18ff45a497
#
_entry.id   9bf8cea9b553cc51e3511f18ff45a497
#
_cell.length_a   1.000
_cell.length_b   1.000
_cell.length_c   1.000
_cell.angle_alpha   90.00
_cell.angle_beta   90.00
_cell.angle_gamma   90.00
#
_symmetry.space_group_name_H-M   'P 1'
#
loop_
_entity.id
_entity.type
_entity.pdbx_description
1 polymer ?
#
loop_
_entity_poly.entity_id
_entity_poly.type
_entity_poly.pdbx_seq_one_letter_code
_entity_poly.pdbx_strand_id
1 'polypeptide(L)'
;MAKVKVRTGKRYRTGRADDHYDAIVVGSGIGGLTNAALLSLMGKKVCVLEQHYTAGGFTHAYEREGYEWDVGVHYIGEVHKPSSLKRIFDTISEGRLKWAAMEPVYDKIIIAGKEFDFVAGRDNFIDELSKHFPDERKNIETYVALIRKISTQTPKFFAAQAMPKWLGVLYNTVRPLLVDKAFFKTTRDVLEGITQNQELISVLTGQWGDYGQTPNEAAFMMHALIAKHYLAGGAYPVGGASEIARSIIPTIQKSGGEVFTYAEVDELLVENNVCRGVKMTNGDEIKADVVFTNVGFMNTVKRLFPQASRQQHKVDKWINTDAIEYSKSTHCLYAGFKGTAKELGLNTTNLWIYPNGDHDANVANYVKDSSNPLPLIYVSFPSSKDPDWENRFPGKSTVEIVTIANMNDYEQWNGTTWQQRGDDYEAKKEQLSKQ
;
A
#
# COMPACT_ATOMS: atom_id res chain seq x y z
N MET A 1 4.31 32.80 4.45
CA MET A 1 4.72 31.39 4.37
C MET A 1 4.32 30.84 3.00
N ALA A 2 5.22 30.20 2.28
CA ALA A 2 4.89 29.57 1.00
C ALA A 2 3.91 28.42 1.26
N LYS A 3 2.76 28.38 0.57
CA LYS A 3 1.83 27.24 0.64
C LYS A 3 2.58 25.96 0.26
N VAL A 4 2.62 24.99 1.16
CA VAL A 4 3.14 23.67 0.85
C VAL A 4 2.26 23.09 -0.25
N LYS A 5 2.85 22.78 -1.40
CA LYS A 5 2.10 22.18 -2.51
C LYS A 5 2.08 20.67 -2.29
N VAL A 6 0.96 20.13 -1.85
CA VAL A 6 0.70 18.68 -1.78
C VAL A 6 0.79 18.04 -3.17
N ARG A 7 0.44 18.80 -4.22
CA ARG A 7 0.46 18.31 -5.60
C ARG A 7 1.89 18.16 -6.12
N THR A 8 2.19 16.97 -6.61
CA THR A 8 3.51 16.55 -7.09
C THR A 8 3.41 16.06 -8.53
N GLY A 9 4.41 16.37 -9.36
CA GLY A 9 4.43 16.09 -10.80
C GLY A 9 4.03 17.28 -11.66
N LYS A 10 4.28 17.18 -12.95
CA LYS A 10 4.02 18.24 -13.96
C LYS A 10 2.74 17.95 -14.71
N ARG A 11 1.80 18.89 -14.73
CA ARG A 11 0.55 18.69 -15.48
C ARG A 11 0.83 18.45 -16.96
N TYR A 12 0.31 17.34 -17.50
CA TYR A 12 0.35 17.03 -18.93
C TYR A 12 -0.42 18.08 -19.76
N ARG A 13 0.10 18.37 -20.91
CA ARG A 13 -0.54 19.11 -22.03
C ARG A 13 0.12 18.64 -23.32
N THR A 14 -0.64 18.61 -24.41
CA THR A 14 -0.12 18.37 -25.76
C THR A 14 1.15 19.21 -26.03
N GLY A 15 2.19 18.58 -26.56
CA GLY A 15 3.48 19.20 -26.85
C GLY A 15 4.39 19.42 -25.62
N ARG A 16 4.04 18.90 -24.44
CA ARG A 16 4.91 18.97 -23.25
C ARG A 16 5.78 17.73 -23.05
N ALA A 17 5.30 16.58 -23.49
CA ALA A 17 6.11 15.38 -23.54
C ALA A 17 6.93 15.40 -24.85
N ASP A 18 8.09 14.78 -24.80
CA ASP A 18 8.86 14.53 -26.01
C ASP A 18 8.20 13.41 -26.81
N ASP A 19 8.48 13.34 -28.11
CA ASP A 19 7.88 12.35 -29.01
C ASP A 19 8.37 10.92 -28.72
N HIS A 20 9.56 10.79 -28.10
CA HIS A 20 10.18 9.48 -27.81
C HIS A 20 10.92 9.47 -26.48
N TYR A 21 10.80 8.35 -25.77
CA TYR A 21 11.53 8.01 -24.54
C TYR A 21 12.16 6.62 -24.65
N ASP A 22 13.22 6.34 -23.86
CA ASP A 22 13.73 4.97 -23.72
C ASP A 22 12.68 4.07 -23.03
N ALA A 23 11.93 4.64 -22.07
CA ALA A 23 10.86 3.92 -21.38
C ALA A 23 9.69 4.82 -21.02
N ILE A 24 8.48 4.26 -21.08
CA ILE A 24 7.27 4.85 -20.47
C ILE A 24 6.86 3.98 -19.31
N VAL A 25 6.49 4.62 -18.17
CA VAL A 25 5.87 3.99 -17.03
C VAL A 25 4.44 4.53 -16.86
N VAL A 26 3.45 3.67 -17.00
CA VAL A 26 2.03 4.03 -16.80
C VAL A 26 1.67 3.80 -15.34
N GLY A 27 1.34 4.88 -14.63
CA GLY A 27 1.06 4.91 -13.19
C GLY A 27 2.27 5.29 -12.34
N SER A 28 2.09 6.32 -11.51
CA SER A 28 3.13 6.90 -10.64
C SER A 28 3.07 6.38 -9.19
N GLY A 29 2.44 5.25 -8.94
CA GLY A 29 2.54 4.59 -7.64
C GLY A 29 4.00 4.26 -7.29
N ILE A 30 4.30 3.90 -6.03
CA ILE A 30 5.69 3.69 -5.58
C ILE A 30 6.46 2.69 -6.44
N GLY A 31 5.80 1.62 -6.93
CA GLY A 31 6.43 0.67 -7.86
C GLY A 31 6.82 1.32 -9.20
N GLY A 32 5.94 2.16 -9.77
CA GLY A 32 6.20 2.89 -11.01
C GLY A 32 7.32 3.91 -10.85
N LEU A 33 7.29 4.72 -9.78
CA LEU A 33 8.36 5.68 -9.49
C LEU A 33 9.71 5.01 -9.22
N THR A 34 9.70 3.85 -8.52
CA THR A 34 10.91 3.06 -8.28
C THR A 34 11.52 2.58 -9.59
N ASN A 35 10.71 1.98 -10.49
CA ASN A 35 11.17 1.52 -11.79
C ASN A 35 11.73 2.70 -12.63
N ALA A 36 10.99 3.81 -12.69
CA ALA A 36 11.42 4.97 -13.44
C ALA A 36 12.74 5.55 -12.91
N ALA A 37 12.89 5.68 -11.59
CA ALA A 37 14.10 6.19 -10.97
C ALA A 37 15.31 5.26 -11.21
N LEU A 38 15.14 3.94 -11.08
CA LEU A 38 16.21 2.97 -11.34
C LEU A 38 16.66 3.00 -12.81
N LEU A 39 15.72 3.07 -13.75
CA LEU A 39 16.04 3.20 -15.18
C LEU A 39 16.77 4.53 -15.45
N SER A 40 16.34 5.62 -14.82
CA SER A 40 16.99 6.93 -14.96
C SER A 40 18.41 6.93 -14.38
N LEU A 41 18.66 6.23 -13.27
CA LEU A 41 20.02 6.04 -12.73
C LEU A 41 20.91 5.20 -13.67
N MET A 42 20.32 4.40 -14.55
CA MET A 42 21.02 3.70 -15.64
C MET A 42 21.18 4.56 -16.91
N GLY A 43 20.88 5.85 -16.85
CA GLY A 43 21.00 6.78 -17.97
C GLY A 43 19.84 6.76 -18.95
N LYS A 44 18.71 6.12 -18.62
CA LYS A 44 17.53 6.05 -19.48
C LYS A 44 16.64 7.27 -19.32
N LYS A 45 16.14 7.82 -20.43
CA LYS A 45 15.13 8.89 -20.46
C LYS A 45 13.74 8.28 -20.26
N VAL A 46 13.11 8.53 -19.13
CA VAL A 46 11.86 7.88 -18.72
C VAL A 46 10.71 8.89 -18.61
N CYS A 47 9.58 8.56 -19.23
CA CYS A 47 8.32 9.28 -19.05
C CYS A 47 7.40 8.50 -18.09
N VAL A 48 6.95 9.12 -17.01
CA VAL A 48 5.92 8.57 -16.12
C VAL A 48 4.61 9.28 -16.39
N LEU A 49 3.54 8.52 -16.63
CA LEU A 49 2.20 9.04 -16.97
C LEU A 49 1.22 8.65 -15.88
N GLU A 50 0.67 9.65 -15.18
CA GLU A 50 -0.26 9.51 -14.07
C GLU A 50 -1.59 10.20 -14.40
N GLN A 51 -2.71 9.45 -14.33
CA GLN A 51 -4.03 10.03 -14.59
C GLN A 51 -4.49 11.00 -13.49
N HIS A 52 -4.06 10.77 -12.26
CA HIS A 52 -4.47 11.55 -11.11
C HIS A 52 -3.89 12.98 -11.15
N TYR A 53 -4.44 13.88 -10.34
CA TYR A 53 -3.96 15.27 -10.23
C TYR A 53 -2.60 15.41 -9.54
N THR A 54 -2.12 14.37 -8.89
CA THR A 54 -0.82 14.31 -8.20
C THR A 54 -0.18 12.93 -8.35
N ALA A 55 1.13 12.86 -8.41
CA ALA A 55 1.89 11.63 -8.46
C ALA A 55 2.05 11.00 -7.06
N GLY A 56 2.31 9.70 -7.01
CA GLY A 56 2.59 8.95 -5.79
C GLY A 56 1.70 7.73 -5.58
N GLY A 57 0.55 7.61 -6.27
CA GLY A 57 -0.42 6.57 -5.99
C GLY A 57 -0.84 6.65 -4.51
N PHE A 58 -0.86 5.53 -3.78
CA PHE A 58 -1.22 5.54 -2.34
C PHE A 58 -0.16 6.22 -1.43
N THR A 59 0.96 6.70 -1.97
CA THR A 59 1.93 7.51 -1.20
C THR A 59 1.69 9.02 -1.34
N HIS A 60 0.55 9.46 -1.90
CA HIS A 60 0.22 10.88 -1.93
C HIS A 60 -0.53 11.32 -0.67
N ALA A 61 -0.50 12.62 -0.41
CA ALA A 61 -1.32 13.27 0.60
C ALA A 61 -2.40 14.14 -0.07
N TYR A 62 -3.43 14.43 0.68
CA TYR A 62 -4.54 15.26 0.27
C TYR A 62 -4.74 16.42 1.25
N GLU A 63 -5.00 17.61 0.73
CA GLU A 63 -5.17 18.83 1.52
C GLU A 63 -6.58 19.39 1.34
N ARG A 64 -7.24 19.69 2.45
CA ARG A 64 -8.53 20.40 2.46
C ARG A 64 -8.62 21.33 3.67
N GLU A 65 -9.10 22.54 3.47
CA GLU A 65 -9.32 23.55 4.52
C GLU A 65 -8.07 23.87 5.36
N GLY A 66 -6.87 23.65 4.76
CA GLY A 66 -5.59 23.90 5.41
C GLY A 66 -5.18 22.81 6.40
N TYR A 67 -5.69 21.59 6.24
CA TYR A 67 -5.24 20.34 6.85
C TYR A 67 -4.73 19.40 5.78
N GLU A 68 -3.78 18.54 6.12
CA GLU A 68 -3.23 17.52 5.24
C GLU A 68 -3.43 16.14 5.86
N TRP A 69 -3.80 15.16 5.04
CA TRP A 69 -3.91 13.75 5.42
C TRP A 69 -3.24 12.86 4.38
N ASP A 70 -2.77 11.72 4.83
CA ASP A 70 -2.26 10.66 3.97
C ASP A 70 -3.41 9.86 3.34
N VAL A 71 -3.20 9.31 2.15
CA VAL A 71 -4.24 8.53 1.48
C VAL A 71 -4.07 7.02 1.72
N GLY A 72 -2.84 6.54 1.85
CA GLY A 72 -2.62 5.11 2.03
C GLY A 72 -1.32 4.73 2.70
N VAL A 73 -0.40 5.65 2.94
CA VAL A 73 0.83 5.38 3.69
C VAL A 73 0.77 6.08 5.02
N HIS A 74 0.46 5.33 6.06
CA HIS A 74 0.32 5.85 7.41
C HIS A 74 1.61 5.67 8.23
N TYR A 75 2.45 4.71 7.89
CA TYR A 75 3.79 4.43 8.45
C TYR A 75 4.47 3.35 7.60
N ILE A 76 5.78 3.20 7.72
CA ILE A 76 6.56 2.18 7.00
C ILE A 76 7.59 1.58 7.96
N GLY A 77 7.71 0.25 7.96
CA GLY A 77 8.79 -0.44 8.66
C GLY A 77 10.11 -0.43 7.88
N GLU A 78 11.18 -0.86 8.52
CA GLU A 78 12.48 -1.14 7.89
C GLU A 78 13.15 0.03 7.15
N VAL A 79 12.76 1.28 7.36
CA VAL A 79 13.35 2.46 6.67
C VAL A 79 14.17 3.34 7.60
N HIS A 80 14.05 3.23 8.92
CA HIS A 80 14.79 4.00 9.93
C HIS A 80 16.08 3.30 10.39
N LYS A 81 16.26 2.02 10.05
CA LYS A 81 17.46 1.22 10.33
C LYS A 81 18.05 0.66 9.02
N PRO A 82 19.34 0.29 9.00
CA PRO A 82 19.94 -0.33 7.81
C PRO A 82 19.15 -1.56 7.34
N SER A 83 18.63 -1.51 6.12
CA SER A 83 17.82 -2.58 5.51
C SER A 83 17.91 -2.53 3.99
N SER A 84 17.39 -3.55 3.32
CA SER A 84 17.26 -3.55 1.86
C SER A 84 16.29 -2.48 1.39
N LEU A 85 15.16 -2.30 2.08
CA LEU A 85 14.14 -1.31 1.72
C LEU A 85 14.69 0.12 1.87
N LYS A 86 15.36 0.41 3.00
CA LYS A 86 16.01 1.71 3.19
C LYS A 86 17.00 2.00 2.06
N ARG A 87 17.84 1.04 1.67
CA ARG A 87 18.79 1.21 0.56
C ARG A 87 18.10 1.53 -0.76
N ILE A 88 16.94 0.90 -1.04
CA ILE A 88 16.15 1.22 -2.24
C ILE A 88 15.70 2.68 -2.18
N PHE A 89 15.05 3.10 -1.09
CA PHE A 89 14.59 4.49 -0.95
C PHE A 89 15.75 5.50 -1.00
N ASP A 90 16.86 5.22 -0.31
CA ASP A 90 18.05 6.09 -0.35
C ASP A 90 18.60 6.20 -1.79
N THR A 91 18.59 5.11 -2.55
CA THR A 91 19.08 5.08 -3.94
C THR A 91 18.17 5.87 -4.86
N ILE A 92 16.86 5.57 -4.88
CA ILE A 92 15.91 6.20 -5.82
C ILE A 92 15.62 7.67 -5.49
N SER A 93 15.82 8.08 -4.24
CA SER A 93 15.71 9.48 -3.81
C SER A 93 17.07 10.18 -3.73
N GLU A 94 18.18 9.48 -4.00
CA GLU A 94 19.56 9.98 -3.76
C GLU A 94 19.73 10.57 -2.36
N GLY A 95 19.14 9.93 -1.35
CA GLY A 95 19.21 10.33 0.04
C GLY A 95 18.39 11.58 0.43
N ARG A 96 17.55 12.11 -0.46
CA ARG A 96 16.67 13.26 -0.16
C ARG A 96 15.54 12.89 0.80
N LEU A 97 14.97 11.70 0.67
CA LEU A 97 13.89 11.21 1.54
C LEU A 97 14.43 10.93 2.94
N LYS A 98 13.81 11.52 3.94
CA LYS A 98 14.15 11.36 5.35
C LYS A 98 13.02 10.67 6.10
N TRP A 99 13.37 9.90 7.11
CA TRP A 99 12.43 9.11 7.90
C TRP A 99 12.55 9.47 9.39
N ALA A 100 11.42 9.70 10.04
CA ALA A 100 11.32 9.85 11.49
C ALA A 100 10.86 8.52 12.08
N ALA A 101 11.60 7.98 13.05
CA ALA A 101 11.17 6.79 13.78
C ALA A 101 9.96 7.11 14.66
N MET A 102 9.00 6.21 14.72
CA MET A 102 7.89 6.26 15.68
C MET A 102 8.37 5.88 17.08
N GLU A 103 7.52 6.10 18.07
CA GLU A 103 7.74 5.63 19.44
C GLU A 103 7.88 4.10 19.47
N PRO A 104 8.50 3.54 20.56
CA PRO A 104 8.71 2.10 20.66
C PRO A 104 7.45 1.25 20.53
N VAL A 105 6.31 1.68 21.07
CA VAL A 105 5.00 1.09 20.80
C VAL A 105 4.50 1.68 19.48
N TYR A 106 4.65 0.92 18.40
CA TYR A 106 4.29 1.41 17.08
C TYR A 106 2.82 1.15 16.72
N ASP A 107 2.26 0.05 17.23
CA ASP A 107 0.84 -0.31 17.09
C ASP A 107 0.27 -0.80 18.42
N LYS A 108 -1.01 -0.57 18.61
CA LYS A 108 -1.80 -1.12 19.71
C LYS A 108 -2.97 -1.89 19.12
N ILE A 109 -3.06 -3.18 19.42
CA ILE A 109 -4.16 -4.04 19.03
C ILE A 109 -5.19 -4.04 20.15
N ILE A 110 -6.42 -3.65 19.84
CA ILE A 110 -7.53 -3.54 20.81
C ILE A 110 -8.64 -4.52 20.39
N ILE A 111 -8.85 -5.55 21.18
CA ILE A 111 -9.86 -6.59 20.90
C ILE A 111 -10.86 -6.64 22.05
N ALA A 112 -12.12 -6.33 21.76
CA ALA A 112 -13.19 -6.29 22.79
C ALA A 112 -12.80 -5.44 24.02
N GLY A 113 -12.07 -4.33 23.79
CA GLY A 113 -11.61 -3.42 24.83
C GLY A 113 -10.33 -3.83 25.55
N LYS A 114 -9.77 -5.00 25.29
CA LYS A 114 -8.44 -5.39 25.79
C LYS A 114 -7.35 -4.85 24.88
N GLU A 115 -6.29 -4.29 25.44
CA GLU A 115 -5.17 -3.66 24.73
C GLU A 115 -3.93 -4.54 24.74
N PHE A 116 -3.26 -4.64 23.59
CA PHE A 116 -2.01 -5.38 23.41
C PHE A 116 -1.05 -4.51 22.62
N ASP A 117 0.08 -4.16 23.22
CA ASP A 117 1.09 -3.31 22.60
C ASP A 117 2.04 -4.12 21.70
N PHE A 118 2.25 -3.63 20.48
CA PHE A 118 3.29 -4.12 19.59
C PHE A 118 4.52 -3.24 19.72
N VAL A 119 5.54 -3.78 20.39
CA VAL A 119 6.74 -3.04 20.78
C VAL A 119 7.88 -3.34 19.81
N ALA A 120 8.55 -2.31 19.35
CA ALA A 120 9.66 -2.38 18.40
C ALA A 120 10.84 -3.23 18.94
N GLY A 121 11.25 -4.19 18.15
CA GLY A 121 12.36 -5.11 18.44
C GLY A 121 11.88 -6.51 18.78
N ARG A 122 12.59 -7.51 18.24
CA ARG A 122 12.23 -8.93 18.38
C ARG A 122 11.96 -9.33 19.83
N ASP A 123 12.92 -9.04 20.71
CA ASP A 123 12.84 -9.52 22.09
C ASP A 123 11.81 -8.71 22.89
N ASN A 124 11.71 -7.40 22.64
CA ASN A 124 10.69 -6.53 23.23
C ASN A 124 9.27 -6.98 22.84
N PHE A 125 9.06 -7.33 21.57
CA PHE A 125 7.77 -7.86 21.09
C PHE A 125 7.38 -9.17 21.79
N ILE A 126 8.35 -10.10 21.91
CA ILE A 126 8.15 -11.38 22.62
C ILE A 126 7.87 -11.13 24.11
N ASP A 127 8.67 -10.29 24.75
CA ASP A 127 8.53 -10.00 26.19
C ASP A 127 7.20 -9.32 26.49
N GLU A 128 6.77 -8.36 25.65
CA GLU A 128 5.50 -7.64 25.85
C GLU A 128 4.32 -8.59 25.73
N LEU A 129 4.22 -9.35 24.65
CA LEU A 129 3.11 -10.29 24.48
C LEU A 129 3.14 -11.42 25.52
N SER A 130 4.31 -11.83 26.02
CA SER A 130 4.42 -12.84 27.06
C SER A 130 3.88 -12.37 28.41
N LYS A 131 3.73 -11.06 28.67
CA LYS A 131 3.05 -10.56 29.87
C LYS A 131 1.56 -10.89 29.85
N HIS A 132 0.95 -10.82 28.68
CA HIS A 132 -0.47 -11.15 28.47
C HIS A 132 -0.70 -12.66 28.33
N PHE A 133 0.28 -13.38 27.79
CA PHE A 133 0.21 -14.81 27.46
C PHE A 133 1.44 -15.56 28.03
N PRO A 134 1.58 -15.67 29.35
CA PRO A 134 2.79 -16.22 29.99
C PRO A 134 3.09 -17.67 29.59
N ASP A 135 2.05 -18.50 29.41
CA ASP A 135 2.18 -19.91 29.02
C ASP A 135 2.50 -20.10 27.51
N GLU A 136 2.38 -19.04 26.73
CA GLU A 136 2.54 -19.04 25.26
C GLU A 136 3.90 -18.50 24.79
N ARG A 137 4.80 -18.11 25.66
CA ARG A 137 6.09 -17.49 25.31
C ARG A 137 6.83 -18.30 24.21
N LYS A 138 6.91 -19.62 24.35
CA LYS A 138 7.58 -20.48 23.37
C LYS A 138 6.90 -20.47 22.01
N ASN A 139 5.57 -20.36 21.99
CA ASN A 139 4.80 -20.27 20.76
C ASN A 139 4.97 -18.91 20.09
N ILE A 140 5.05 -17.82 20.87
CA ILE A 140 5.38 -16.47 20.36
C ILE A 140 6.79 -16.45 19.76
N GLU A 141 7.78 -17.05 20.42
CA GLU A 141 9.14 -17.19 19.89
C GLU A 141 9.18 -17.98 18.58
N THR A 142 8.41 -19.08 18.50
CA THR A 142 8.27 -19.91 17.30
C THR A 142 7.65 -19.11 16.15
N TYR A 143 6.59 -18.36 16.42
CA TYR A 143 5.96 -17.46 15.46
C TYR A 143 6.96 -16.44 14.92
N VAL A 144 7.67 -15.72 15.79
CA VAL A 144 8.65 -14.70 15.39
C VAL A 144 9.80 -15.31 14.57
N ALA A 145 10.25 -16.49 14.92
CA ALA A 145 11.27 -17.22 14.14
C ALA A 145 10.73 -17.59 12.74
N LEU A 146 9.48 -18.03 12.67
CA LEU A 146 8.84 -18.46 11.41
C LEU A 146 8.60 -17.28 10.47
N ILE A 147 8.05 -16.15 10.93
CA ILE A 147 7.84 -14.96 10.07
C ILE A 147 9.17 -14.47 9.49
N ARG A 148 10.26 -14.49 10.26
CA ARG A 148 11.59 -14.11 9.77
C ARG A 148 12.10 -15.11 8.72
N LYS A 149 11.94 -16.41 8.94
CA LYS A 149 12.31 -17.46 7.99
C LYS A 149 11.58 -17.30 6.66
N ILE A 150 10.25 -17.16 6.69
CA ILE A 150 9.41 -16.99 5.50
C ILE A 150 9.79 -15.71 4.74
N SER A 151 9.96 -14.58 5.45
CA SER A 151 10.33 -13.30 4.83
C SER A 151 11.68 -13.35 4.10
N THR A 152 12.63 -14.18 4.55
CA THR A 152 13.92 -14.36 3.84
C THR A 152 13.79 -15.19 2.55
N GLN A 153 12.74 -15.98 2.41
CA GLN A 153 12.47 -16.79 1.22
C GLN A 153 11.75 -16.01 0.12
N THR A 154 11.00 -14.98 0.50
CA THR A 154 10.14 -14.22 -0.39
C THR A 154 10.88 -13.52 -1.55
N PRO A 155 12.03 -12.84 -1.34
CA PRO A 155 12.78 -12.24 -2.45
C PRO A 155 13.23 -13.28 -3.49
N LYS A 156 13.61 -14.47 -3.06
CA LYS A 156 14.01 -15.57 -3.95
C LYS A 156 12.82 -16.09 -4.75
N PHE A 157 11.65 -16.18 -4.13
CA PHE A 157 10.41 -16.57 -4.80
C PHE A 157 10.04 -15.58 -5.91
N PHE A 158 10.07 -14.27 -5.64
CA PHE A 158 9.76 -13.26 -6.65
C PHE A 158 10.86 -13.15 -7.73
N ALA A 159 12.13 -13.25 -7.37
CA ALA A 159 13.22 -13.24 -8.35
C ALA A 159 13.09 -14.38 -9.36
N ALA A 160 12.62 -15.56 -8.93
CA ALA A 160 12.38 -16.67 -9.82
C ALA A 160 11.29 -16.42 -10.88
N GLN A 161 10.33 -15.53 -10.60
CA GLN A 161 9.30 -15.13 -11.57
C GLN A 161 9.86 -14.25 -12.71
N ALA A 162 10.98 -13.58 -12.48
CA ALA A 162 11.68 -12.76 -13.48
C ALA A 162 12.72 -13.55 -14.30
N MET A 163 12.93 -14.83 -14.01
CA MET A 163 13.88 -15.69 -14.72
C MET A 163 13.37 -16.09 -16.12
N PRO A 164 14.27 -16.43 -17.08
CA PRO A 164 13.89 -17.05 -18.32
C PRO A 164 13.02 -18.30 -18.09
N LYS A 165 12.04 -18.56 -18.96
CA LYS A 165 11.03 -19.63 -18.77
C LYS A 165 11.61 -20.99 -18.39
N TRP A 166 12.73 -21.39 -19.01
CA TRP A 166 13.37 -22.69 -18.73
C TRP A 166 13.95 -22.78 -17.30
N LEU A 167 14.53 -21.68 -16.79
CA LEU A 167 14.97 -21.61 -15.38
C LEU A 167 13.77 -21.58 -14.42
N GLY A 168 12.69 -20.88 -14.79
CA GLY A 168 11.45 -20.87 -14.02
C GLY A 168 10.84 -22.26 -13.89
N VAL A 169 10.84 -23.06 -14.95
CA VAL A 169 10.37 -24.46 -14.90
C VAL A 169 11.23 -25.28 -13.94
N LEU A 170 12.57 -25.18 -14.03
CA LEU A 170 13.50 -25.88 -13.14
C LEU A 170 13.28 -25.45 -11.68
N TYR A 171 13.17 -24.13 -11.42
CA TYR A 171 12.88 -23.62 -10.09
C TYR A 171 11.56 -24.17 -9.54
N ASN A 172 10.49 -24.15 -10.33
CA ASN A 172 9.18 -24.65 -9.89
C ASN A 172 9.21 -26.15 -9.54
N THR A 173 10.06 -26.94 -10.20
CA THR A 173 10.24 -28.37 -9.87
C THR A 173 10.90 -28.56 -8.51
N VAL A 174 11.91 -27.74 -8.18
CA VAL A 174 12.65 -27.86 -6.90
C VAL A 174 12.08 -26.98 -5.77
N ARG A 175 11.18 -26.05 -6.10
CA ARG A 175 10.57 -25.12 -5.16
C ARG A 175 10.01 -25.78 -3.88
N PRO A 176 9.31 -26.93 -3.93
CA PRO A 176 8.79 -27.57 -2.72
C PRO A 176 9.89 -27.99 -1.72
N LEU A 177 11.14 -28.12 -2.18
CA LEU A 177 12.30 -28.41 -1.34
C LEU A 177 13.00 -27.13 -0.82
N LEU A 178 12.80 -25.99 -1.50
CA LEU A 178 13.48 -24.72 -1.21
C LEU A 178 12.64 -23.74 -0.37
N VAL A 179 11.32 -23.89 -0.40
CA VAL A 179 10.37 -22.99 0.25
C VAL A 179 9.63 -23.74 1.35
N ASP A 180 9.53 -23.12 2.52
CA ASP A 180 8.80 -23.70 3.66
C ASP A 180 7.33 -23.97 3.29
N LYS A 181 6.78 -25.09 3.78
CA LYS A 181 5.38 -25.47 3.50
C LYS A 181 4.37 -24.44 4.02
N ALA A 182 4.72 -23.71 5.07
CA ALA A 182 3.89 -22.65 5.62
C ALA A 182 3.70 -21.48 4.63
N PHE A 183 4.59 -21.31 3.66
CA PHE A 183 4.59 -20.18 2.72
C PHE A 183 3.27 -19.99 1.97
N PHE A 184 2.63 -21.10 1.58
CA PHE A 184 1.38 -21.10 0.78
C PHE A 184 0.13 -21.48 1.59
N LYS A 185 0.27 -21.86 2.86
CA LYS A 185 -0.87 -22.12 3.73
C LYS A 185 -1.56 -20.82 4.13
N THR A 186 -2.80 -20.92 4.57
CA THR A 186 -3.49 -19.78 5.17
C THR A 186 -2.79 -19.34 6.46
N THR A 187 -2.92 -18.07 6.81
CA THR A 187 -2.35 -17.56 8.06
C THR A 187 -2.94 -18.27 9.27
N ARG A 188 -4.25 -18.52 9.27
CA ARG A 188 -4.93 -19.25 10.34
C ARG A 188 -4.38 -20.67 10.48
N ASP A 189 -4.31 -21.45 9.42
CA ASP A 189 -3.79 -22.83 9.46
C ASP A 189 -2.38 -22.91 10.05
N VAL A 190 -1.53 -21.94 9.72
CA VAL A 190 -0.15 -21.91 10.24
C VAL A 190 -0.13 -21.58 11.72
N LEU A 191 -0.91 -20.60 12.17
CA LEU A 191 -0.96 -20.20 13.57
C LEU A 191 -1.62 -21.24 14.46
N GLU A 192 -2.67 -21.91 14.00
CA GLU A 192 -3.30 -23.04 14.72
C GLU A 192 -2.36 -24.26 14.83
N GLY A 193 -1.39 -24.36 13.94
CA GLY A 193 -0.28 -25.33 14.05
C GLY A 193 0.79 -24.93 15.08
N ILE A 194 0.82 -23.69 15.55
CA ILE A 194 1.76 -23.20 16.57
C ILE A 194 1.11 -23.17 17.95
N THR A 195 -0.13 -22.69 18.05
CA THR A 195 -0.88 -22.53 19.31
C THR A 195 -2.36 -22.81 19.13
N GLN A 196 -3.03 -23.27 20.20
CA GLN A 196 -4.49 -23.40 20.26
C GLN A 196 -5.16 -22.20 20.93
N ASN A 197 -4.38 -21.22 21.39
CA ASN A 197 -4.89 -20.02 22.06
C ASN A 197 -5.46 -19.04 21.02
N GLN A 198 -6.78 -19.01 20.86
CA GLN A 198 -7.47 -18.20 19.86
C GLN A 198 -7.30 -16.70 20.11
N GLU A 199 -7.20 -16.27 21.39
CA GLU A 199 -6.94 -14.86 21.71
C GLU A 199 -5.55 -14.43 21.22
N LEU A 200 -4.53 -15.28 21.46
CA LEU A 200 -3.18 -15.01 20.93
C LEU A 200 -3.16 -14.98 19.40
N ILE A 201 -3.84 -15.92 18.72
CA ILE A 201 -3.95 -15.93 17.25
C ILE A 201 -4.57 -14.62 16.77
N SER A 202 -5.64 -14.17 17.40
CA SER A 202 -6.32 -12.91 17.06
C SER A 202 -5.40 -11.69 17.20
N VAL A 203 -4.62 -11.64 18.29
CA VAL A 203 -3.63 -10.57 18.51
C VAL A 203 -2.53 -10.61 17.47
N LEU A 204 -1.91 -11.77 17.23
CA LEU A 204 -0.83 -11.94 16.25
C LEU A 204 -1.26 -11.56 14.82
N THR A 205 -2.53 -11.73 14.50
CA THR A 205 -3.09 -11.36 13.20
C THR A 205 -3.66 -9.94 13.14
N GLY A 206 -3.57 -9.16 14.20
CA GLY A 206 -4.19 -7.84 14.34
C GLY A 206 -3.74 -6.76 13.34
N GLN A 207 -2.77 -7.01 12.47
CA GLN A 207 -2.35 -6.15 11.37
C GLN A 207 -2.86 -6.64 10.00
N TRP A 208 -3.84 -7.55 9.94
CA TRP A 208 -4.32 -8.12 8.68
C TRP A 208 -4.90 -7.07 7.71
N GLY A 209 -5.37 -5.94 8.22
CA GLY A 209 -5.85 -4.82 7.39
C GLY A 209 -4.79 -4.28 6.43
N ASP A 210 -3.50 -4.36 6.75
CA ASP A 210 -2.41 -3.88 5.89
C ASP A 210 -2.28 -4.67 4.57
N TYR A 211 -2.70 -5.93 4.53
CA TYR A 211 -2.72 -6.74 3.31
C TYR A 211 -4.14 -7.06 2.80
N GLY A 212 -5.18 -6.64 3.53
CA GLY A 212 -6.56 -6.58 3.06
C GLY A 212 -7.30 -7.92 2.95
N GLN A 213 -6.72 -9.01 3.47
CA GLN A 213 -7.34 -10.35 3.50
C GLN A 213 -7.36 -10.88 4.93
N THR A 214 -8.48 -11.52 5.32
CA THR A 214 -8.62 -12.10 6.65
C THR A 214 -7.66 -13.31 6.86
N PRO A 215 -7.42 -13.73 8.11
CA PRO A 215 -6.48 -14.82 8.39
C PRO A 215 -6.78 -16.15 7.68
N ASN A 216 -8.04 -16.46 7.37
CA ASN A 216 -8.42 -17.64 6.60
C ASN A 216 -8.18 -17.51 5.09
N GLU A 217 -8.13 -16.28 4.57
CA GLU A 217 -7.93 -15.99 3.14
C GLU A 217 -6.45 -15.76 2.80
N ALA A 218 -5.74 -15.07 3.70
CA ALA A 218 -4.37 -14.62 3.46
C ALA A 218 -3.36 -15.77 3.47
N ALA A 219 -2.53 -15.86 2.44
CA ALA A 219 -1.35 -16.72 2.48
C ALA A 219 -0.39 -16.26 3.59
N PHE A 220 0.13 -17.18 4.38
CA PHE A 220 1.03 -16.88 5.50
C PHE A 220 2.26 -16.07 5.08
N MET A 221 2.72 -16.23 3.84
CA MET A 221 3.79 -15.41 3.29
C MET A 221 3.48 -13.90 3.38
N MET A 222 2.26 -13.49 3.02
CA MET A 222 1.86 -12.08 3.06
C MET A 222 1.83 -11.56 4.48
N HIS A 223 1.21 -12.32 5.39
CA HIS A 223 1.23 -12.01 6.82
C HIS A 223 2.65 -11.90 7.37
N ALA A 224 3.52 -12.88 7.07
CA ALA A 224 4.89 -12.90 7.54
C ALA A 224 5.71 -11.70 7.04
N LEU A 225 5.48 -11.25 5.81
CA LEU A 225 6.12 -10.04 5.28
C LEU A 225 5.74 -8.80 6.09
N ILE A 226 4.45 -8.60 6.33
CA ILE A 226 3.93 -7.43 7.06
C ILE A 226 4.36 -7.48 8.53
N ALA A 227 4.14 -8.59 9.23
CA ALA A 227 4.54 -8.71 10.62
C ALA A 227 6.06 -8.50 10.82
N LYS A 228 6.89 -9.04 9.93
CA LYS A 228 8.34 -8.85 9.96
C LYS A 228 8.74 -7.42 9.60
N HIS A 229 8.01 -6.77 8.67
CA HIS A 229 8.26 -5.39 8.25
C HIS A 229 8.22 -4.43 9.42
N TYR A 230 7.24 -4.57 10.31
CA TYR A 230 7.07 -3.72 11.48
C TYR A 230 7.75 -4.22 12.75
N LEU A 231 8.27 -5.44 12.79
CA LEU A 231 8.89 -6.01 14.00
C LEU A 231 10.04 -5.17 14.57
N ALA A 232 10.71 -4.36 13.75
CA ALA A 232 11.77 -3.43 14.19
C ALA A 232 11.27 -2.03 14.54
N GLY A 233 9.95 -1.80 14.46
CA GLY A 233 9.26 -0.52 14.64
C GLY A 233 8.87 0.14 13.32
N GLY A 234 8.02 1.16 13.41
CA GLY A 234 7.56 1.99 12.32
C GLY A 234 8.37 3.29 12.16
N ALA A 235 8.23 3.90 11.00
CA ALA A 235 8.76 5.24 10.70
C ALA A 235 7.81 5.98 9.75
N TYR A 236 7.93 7.29 9.73
CA TYR A 236 7.10 8.16 8.91
C TYR A 236 7.98 9.09 8.06
N PRO A 237 7.59 9.44 6.82
CA PRO A 237 8.37 10.35 5.99
C PRO A 237 8.31 11.78 6.54
N VAL A 238 9.46 12.40 6.77
CA VAL A 238 9.54 13.78 7.23
C VAL A 238 9.01 14.71 6.14
N GLY A 239 7.98 15.49 6.46
CA GLY A 239 7.28 16.36 5.51
C GLY A 239 6.02 15.72 4.89
N GLY A 240 5.55 14.56 5.43
CA GLY A 240 4.33 13.87 5.02
C GLY A 240 4.54 12.86 3.89
N ALA A 241 3.50 12.03 3.62
CA ALA A 241 3.61 10.93 2.65
C ALA A 241 3.97 11.40 1.23
N SER A 242 3.54 12.59 0.81
CA SER A 242 3.87 13.15 -0.51
C SER A 242 5.37 13.39 -0.72
N GLU A 243 6.19 13.46 0.35
CA GLU A 243 7.65 13.58 0.24
C GLU A 243 8.28 12.35 -0.43
N ILE A 244 7.63 11.19 -0.36
CA ILE A 244 8.11 9.98 -1.04
C ILE A 244 8.23 10.26 -2.55
N ALA A 245 7.13 10.66 -3.20
CA ALA A 245 7.15 10.96 -4.63
C ALA A 245 8.01 12.21 -4.93
N ARG A 246 7.89 13.27 -4.11
CA ARG A 246 8.64 14.53 -4.29
C ARG A 246 10.16 14.32 -4.26
N SER A 247 10.63 13.43 -3.39
CA SER A 247 12.05 13.11 -3.28
C SER A 247 12.59 12.23 -4.43
N ILE A 248 11.72 11.43 -5.07
CA ILE A 248 12.11 10.51 -6.15
C ILE A 248 12.13 11.21 -7.51
N ILE A 249 11.17 12.08 -7.80
CA ILE A 249 11.00 12.74 -9.11
C ILE A 249 12.28 13.42 -9.63
N PRO A 250 13.06 14.16 -8.80
CA PRO A 250 14.32 14.76 -9.28
C PRO A 250 15.32 13.75 -9.84
N THR A 251 15.34 12.51 -9.34
CA THR A 251 16.20 11.44 -9.89
C THR A 251 15.79 11.08 -11.31
N ILE A 252 14.47 11.04 -11.59
CA ILE A 252 13.93 10.76 -12.93
C ILE A 252 14.27 11.91 -13.88
N GLN A 253 14.16 13.15 -13.41
CA GLN A 253 14.38 14.35 -14.23
C GLN A 253 15.85 14.54 -14.61
N LYS A 254 16.81 14.05 -13.83
CA LYS A 254 18.27 14.19 -14.13
C LYS A 254 18.69 13.56 -15.45
N SER A 255 18.02 12.50 -15.91
CA SER A 255 18.30 11.83 -17.20
C SER A 255 17.43 12.37 -18.36
N GLY A 256 16.78 13.53 -18.19
CA GLY A 256 15.88 14.11 -19.17
C GLY A 256 14.47 13.51 -19.15
N GLY A 257 14.16 12.69 -18.14
CA GLY A 257 12.83 12.15 -17.92
C GLY A 257 11.86 13.14 -17.29
N GLU A 258 10.57 12.78 -17.19
CA GLU A 258 9.56 13.61 -16.53
C GLU A 258 8.42 12.76 -15.95
N VAL A 259 7.75 13.29 -14.94
CA VAL A 259 6.55 12.70 -14.34
C VAL A 259 5.35 13.62 -14.60
N PHE A 260 4.45 13.17 -15.46
CA PHE A 260 3.26 13.92 -15.82
C PHE A 260 2.04 13.47 -15.01
N THR A 261 1.25 14.43 -14.55
CA THR A 261 -0.07 14.25 -13.93
C THR A 261 -1.19 14.73 -14.87
N TYR A 262 -2.44 14.33 -14.61
CA TYR A 262 -3.53 14.49 -15.58
C TYR A 262 -3.16 13.91 -16.95
N ALA A 263 -2.41 12.81 -16.94
CA ALA A 263 -1.85 12.14 -18.10
C ALA A 263 -2.47 10.74 -18.22
N GLU A 264 -3.76 10.69 -18.56
CA GLU A 264 -4.48 9.43 -18.69
C GLU A 264 -4.13 8.74 -20.00
N VAL A 265 -3.63 7.52 -19.88
CA VAL A 265 -3.37 6.63 -21.01
C VAL A 265 -4.65 5.88 -21.36
N ASP A 266 -5.03 5.95 -22.64
CA ASP A 266 -6.17 5.25 -23.21
C ASP A 266 -5.82 3.82 -23.63
N GLU A 267 -4.74 3.67 -24.42
CA GLU A 267 -4.38 2.39 -25.03
C GLU A 267 -2.86 2.24 -25.21
N LEU A 268 -2.38 1.00 -25.18
CA LEU A 268 -1.02 0.64 -25.56
C LEU A 268 -0.92 0.55 -27.09
N LEU A 269 0.10 1.18 -27.68
CA LEU A 269 0.37 1.08 -29.10
C LEU A 269 1.12 -0.23 -29.39
N VAL A 270 0.43 -1.24 -29.88
CA VAL A 270 0.97 -2.57 -30.18
C VAL A 270 1.03 -2.79 -31.68
N GLU A 271 2.26 -2.90 -32.23
CA GLU A 271 2.53 -3.14 -33.62
C GLU A 271 3.36 -4.43 -33.77
N ASN A 272 2.90 -5.38 -34.58
CA ASN A 272 3.61 -6.65 -34.80
C ASN A 272 4.02 -7.37 -33.51
N ASN A 273 3.11 -7.40 -32.51
CA ASN A 273 3.33 -7.98 -31.17
C ASN A 273 4.39 -7.27 -30.32
N VAL A 274 4.77 -6.05 -30.66
CA VAL A 274 5.70 -5.21 -29.88
C VAL A 274 4.97 -3.95 -29.42
N CYS A 275 5.04 -3.64 -28.15
CA CYS A 275 4.54 -2.37 -27.63
C CYS A 275 5.53 -1.25 -28.02
N ARG A 276 5.04 -0.20 -28.69
CA ARG A 276 5.84 0.91 -29.23
C ARG A 276 5.57 2.24 -28.51
N GLY A 277 4.71 2.25 -27.53
CA GLY A 277 4.33 3.46 -26.83
C GLY A 277 2.91 3.39 -26.30
N VAL A 278 2.33 4.56 -26.08
CA VAL A 278 0.97 4.73 -25.55
C VAL A 278 0.22 5.78 -26.34
N LYS A 279 -1.12 5.62 -26.38
CA LYS A 279 -2.05 6.64 -26.83
C LYS A 279 -2.73 7.24 -25.62
N MET A 280 -2.79 8.56 -25.55
CA MET A 280 -3.44 9.31 -24.49
C MET A 280 -4.92 9.51 -24.81
N THR A 281 -5.73 9.75 -23.79
CA THR A 281 -7.20 10.00 -23.95
C THR A 281 -7.51 11.24 -24.80
N ASN A 282 -6.60 12.18 -24.93
CA ASN A 282 -6.72 13.33 -25.81
C ASN A 282 -6.26 13.07 -27.26
N GLY A 283 -5.85 11.85 -27.58
CA GLY A 283 -5.39 11.42 -28.89
C GLY A 283 -3.90 11.56 -29.16
N ASP A 284 -3.13 12.18 -28.26
CA ASP A 284 -1.66 12.27 -28.41
C ASP A 284 -1.04 10.86 -28.35
N GLU A 285 0.02 10.63 -29.12
CA GLU A 285 0.83 9.42 -29.06
C GLU A 285 2.22 9.73 -28.54
N ILE A 286 2.71 8.92 -27.60
CA ILE A 286 4.07 9.01 -27.07
C ILE A 286 4.74 7.66 -27.33
N LYS A 287 5.88 7.68 -28.01
CA LYS A 287 6.62 6.47 -28.38
C LYS A 287 7.67 6.12 -27.33
N ALA A 288 7.96 4.82 -27.22
CA ALA A 288 9.04 4.32 -26.34
C ALA A 288 9.55 2.96 -26.82
N ASP A 289 10.79 2.64 -26.43
CA ASP A 289 11.39 1.33 -26.69
C ASP A 289 10.72 0.25 -25.81
N VAL A 290 10.31 0.61 -24.59
CA VAL A 290 9.62 -0.27 -23.64
C VAL A 290 8.55 0.47 -22.83
N VAL A 291 7.45 -0.21 -22.52
CA VAL A 291 6.37 0.32 -21.67
C VAL A 291 6.19 -0.59 -20.46
N PHE A 292 6.26 0.01 -19.27
CA PHE A 292 5.93 -0.63 -18.00
C PHE A 292 4.56 -0.16 -17.54
N THR A 293 3.68 -1.09 -17.15
CA THR A 293 2.40 -0.74 -16.54
C THR A 293 2.45 -0.99 -15.03
N ASN A 294 2.10 0.00 -14.24
CA ASN A 294 2.01 -0.06 -12.77
C ASN A 294 0.61 0.31 -12.28
N VAL A 295 -0.42 -0.01 -13.07
CA VAL A 295 -1.83 0.29 -12.79
C VAL A 295 -2.64 -0.95 -12.39
N GLY A 296 -1.93 -2.04 -12.09
CA GLY A 296 -2.51 -3.35 -11.78
C GLY A 296 -2.80 -4.19 -13.03
N PHE A 297 -2.70 -5.51 -12.88
CA PHE A 297 -2.86 -6.47 -13.97
C PHE A 297 -4.23 -6.35 -14.66
N MET A 298 -5.31 -6.31 -13.87
CA MET A 298 -6.68 -6.26 -14.41
C MET A 298 -6.93 -4.98 -15.22
N ASN A 299 -6.48 -3.82 -14.73
CA ASN A 299 -6.60 -2.55 -15.45
C ASN A 299 -5.76 -2.57 -16.73
N THR A 300 -4.53 -3.07 -16.64
CA THR A 300 -3.65 -3.20 -17.82
C THR A 300 -4.35 -4.02 -18.91
N VAL A 301 -4.85 -5.20 -18.58
CA VAL A 301 -5.42 -6.12 -19.56
C VAL A 301 -6.79 -5.67 -20.05
N LYS A 302 -7.68 -5.24 -19.15
CA LYS A 302 -9.07 -4.89 -19.51
C LYS A 302 -9.17 -3.53 -20.20
N ARG A 303 -8.31 -2.56 -19.84
CA ARG A 303 -8.45 -1.17 -20.26
C ARG A 303 -7.38 -0.73 -21.25
N LEU A 304 -6.09 -1.09 -21.03
CA LEU A 304 -4.99 -0.56 -21.81
C LEU A 304 -4.59 -1.43 -23.01
N PHE A 305 -4.82 -2.75 -22.95
CA PHE A 305 -4.51 -3.63 -24.07
C PHE A 305 -5.54 -3.47 -25.21
N PRO A 306 -5.08 -3.25 -26.48
CA PRO A 306 -5.96 -3.24 -27.65
C PRO A 306 -6.80 -4.52 -27.75
N GLN A 307 -8.08 -4.40 -28.08
CA GLN A 307 -8.99 -5.54 -28.14
C GLN A 307 -8.47 -6.64 -29.09
N ALA A 308 -7.92 -6.25 -30.26
CA ALA A 308 -7.35 -7.20 -31.22
C ALA A 308 -6.17 -7.99 -30.62
N SER A 309 -5.29 -7.32 -29.87
CA SER A 309 -4.16 -7.97 -29.17
C SER A 309 -4.65 -8.93 -28.08
N ARG A 310 -5.69 -8.56 -27.30
CA ARG A 310 -6.30 -9.46 -26.29
C ARG A 310 -6.81 -10.75 -26.91
N GLN A 311 -7.55 -10.66 -28.03
CA GLN A 311 -8.09 -11.81 -28.74
C GLN A 311 -6.97 -12.69 -29.31
N GLN A 312 -5.99 -12.09 -29.99
CA GLN A 312 -4.86 -12.81 -30.58
C GLN A 312 -4.06 -13.60 -29.52
N HIS A 313 -3.79 -13.02 -28.37
CA HIS A 313 -3.00 -13.63 -27.29
C HIS A 313 -3.83 -14.40 -26.29
N LYS A 314 -5.15 -14.51 -26.50
CA LYS A 314 -6.11 -15.21 -25.61
C LYS A 314 -5.98 -14.74 -24.15
N VAL A 315 -5.76 -13.45 -23.95
CA VAL A 315 -5.49 -12.90 -22.61
C VAL A 315 -6.74 -12.91 -21.74
N ASP A 316 -7.93 -12.87 -22.36
CA ASP A 316 -9.22 -12.87 -21.66
C ASP A 316 -9.43 -14.11 -20.77
N LYS A 317 -8.80 -15.26 -21.11
CA LYS A 317 -8.81 -16.44 -20.22
C LYS A 317 -8.11 -16.22 -18.86
N TRP A 318 -7.25 -15.22 -18.76
CA TRP A 318 -6.49 -14.89 -17.55
C TRP A 318 -7.27 -13.96 -16.60
N ILE A 319 -8.25 -13.25 -17.14
CA ILE A 319 -9.07 -12.27 -16.40
C ILE A 319 -10.51 -12.76 -16.18
N ASN A 320 -10.96 -13.74 -16.95
CA ASN A 320 -12.25 -14.40 -16.78
C ASN A 320 -12.05 -15.70 -15.98
N THR A 321 -11.57 -15.57 -14.76
CA THR A 321 -11.31 -16.68 -13.86
C THR A 321 -11.68 -16.26 -12.44
N ASP A 322 -12.27 -17.18 -11.69
CA ASP A 322 -12.58 -17.01 -10.26
C ASP A 322 -11.31 -16.99 -9.39
N ALA A 323 -10.13 -17.21 -9.99
CA ALA A 323 -8.85 -17.19 -9.28
C ALA A 323 -8.31 -15.77 -9.04
N ILE A 324 -8.90 -14.73 -9.63
CA ILE A 324 -8.47 -13.33 -9.47
C ILE A 324 -9.66 -12.51 -9.03
N GLU A 325 -9.62 -12.05 -7.79
CA GLU A 325 -10.63 -11.16 -7.20
C GLU A 325 -10.04 -9.76 -6.97
N TYR A 326 -10.91 -8.77 -6.89
CA TYR A 326 -10.52 -7.44 -6.43
C TYR A 326 -10.31 -7.45 -4.92
N SER A 327 -9.31 -6.70 -4.45
CA SER A 327 -9.12 -6.49 -3.01
C SER A 327 -10.31 -5.76 -2.38
N LYS A 328 -10.47 -5.94 -1.08
CA LYS A 328 -11.46 -5.17 -0.30
C LYS A 328 -11.18 -3.67 -0.40
N SER A 329 -12.23 -2.87 -0.49
CA SER A 329 -12.15 -1.41 -0.45
C SER A 329 -12.23 -0.91 0.98
N THR A 330 -11.88 0.35 1.20
CA THR A 330 -11.88 0.97 2.53
C THR A 330 -12.68 2.28 2.54
N HIS A 331 -13.26 2.59 3.70
CA HIS A 331 -13.73 3.92 4.05
C HIS A 331 -12.65 4.63 4.86
N CYS A 332 -12.43 5.91 4.55
CA CYS A 332 -11.53 6.76 5.31
C CYS A 332 -12.28 7.98 5.83
N LEU A 333 -12.24 8.20 7.13
CA LEU A 333 -12.67 9.44 7.76
C LEU A 333 -11.44 10.27 8.11
N TYR A 334 -11.38 11.46 7.57
CA TYR A 334 -10.30 12.43 7.77
C TYR A 334 -10.76 13.52 8.73
N ALA A 335 -10.21 13.53 9.94
CA ALA A 335 -10.56 14.49 10.97
C ALA A 335 -9.44 15.52 11.20
N GLY A 336 -9.76 16.79 11.18
CA GLY A 336 -8.84 17.90 11.46
C GLY A 336 -9.21 18.59 12.78
N PHE A 337 -8.21 18.84 13.63
CA PHE A 337 -8.39 19.44 14.94
C PHE A 337 -7.58 20.74 15.07
N LYS A 338 -8.12 21.70 15.81
CA LYS A 338 -7.36 22.85 16.32
C LYS A 338 -6.59 22.43 17.56
N GLY A 339 -5.32 22.77 17.64
CA GLY A 339 -4.39 22.38 18.70
C GLY A 339 -3.28 21.48 18.16
N THR A 340 -2.14 21.52 18.85
CA THR A 340 -0.99 20.65 18.55
C THR A 340 -1.27 19.23 18.99
N ALA A 341 -0.59 18.24 18.40
CA ALA A 341 -0.70 16.83 18.80
C ALA A 341 -0.43 16.66 20.31
N LYS A 342 0.53 17.40 20.87
CA LYS A 342 0.85 17.37 22.30
C LYS A 342 -0.29 17.89 23.17
N GLU A 343 -0.93 19.02 22.80
CA GLU A 343 -2.08 19.58 23.54
C GLU A 343 -3.28 18.63 23.53
N LEU A 344 -3.46 17.88 22.43
CA LEU A 344 -4.55 16.93 22.25
C LEU A 344 -4.23 15.52 22.79
N GLY A 345 -3.01 15.30 23.31
CA GLY A 345 -2.60 13.99 23.81
C GLY A 345 -2.41 12.93 22.72
N LEU A 346 -2.22 13.34 21.47
CA LEU A 346 -1.98 12.41 20.36
C LEU A 346 -0.50 11.99 20.35
N ASN A 347 -0.26 10.69 20.11
CA ASN A 347 1.07 10.11 20.00
C ASN A 347 1.28 9.46 18.62
N THR A 348 2.41 8.80 18.40
CA THR A 348 2.73 8.17 17.11
C THR A 348 2.14 6.77 16.94
N THR A 349 1.65 6.14 18.02
CA THR A 349 1.12 4.77 18.03
C THR A 349 -0.17 4.67 17.24
N ASN A 350 -0.25 3.77 16.27
CA ASN A 350 -1.51 3.49 15.58
C ASN A 350 -2.40 2.57 16.44
N LEU A 351 -3.71 2.66 16.22
CA LEU A 351 -4.68 1.81 16.90
C LEU A 351 -5.36 0.88 15.88
N TRP A 352 -5.45 -0.41 16.23
CA TRP A 352 -6.16 -1.44 15.49
C TRP A 352 -7.27 -1.97 16.37
N ILE A 353 -8.52 -1.60 16.12
CA ILE A 353 -9.66 -1.83 17.01
C ILE A 353 -10.59 -2.85 16.36
N TYR A 354 -10.93 -3.90 17.12
CA TYR A 354 -11.76 -5.01 16.71
C TYR A 354 -12.90 -5.25 17.71
N PRO A 355 -14.13 -5.53 17.23
CA PRO A 355 -15.26 -5.84 18.13
C PRO A 355 -15.05 -7.13 18.93
N ASN A 356 -14.37 -8.10 18.33
CA ASN A 356 -13.97 -9.36 18.96
C ASN A 356 -12.81 -9.99 18.19
N GLY A 357 -12.29 -11.15 18.65
CA GLY A 357 -11.12 -11.82 18.08
C GLY A 357 -11.38 -12.66 16.82
N ASP A 358 -12.61 -12.84 16.38
CA ASP A 358 -12.90 -13.58 15.16
C ASP A 358 -12.93 -12.64 13.94
N HIS A 359 -11.73 -12.32 13.44
CA HIS A 359 -11.56 -11.40 12.31
C HIS A 359 -12.30 -11.84 11.03
N ASP A 360 -12.33 -13.15 10.77
CA ASP A 360 -13.00 -13.72 9.60
C ASP A 360 -14.52 -13.56 9.70
N ALA A 361 -15.11 -13.92 10.84
CA ALA A 361 -16.55 -13.76 11.08
C ALA A 361 -16.96 -12.28 11.12
N ASN A 362 -16.14 -11.38 11.69
CA ASN A 362 -16.42 -9.95 11.73
C ASN A 362 -16.59 -9.40 10.31
N VAL A 363 -15.66 -9.73 9.39
CA VAL A 363 -15.74 -9.29 7.99
C VAL A 363 -16.93 -9.94 7.27
N ALA A 364 -17.11 -11.25 7.41
CA ALA A 364 -18.21 -11.97 6.75
C ALA A 364 -19.59 -11.42 7.17
N ASN A 365 -19.78 -11.15 8.46
CA ASN A 365 -21.04 -10.58 8.98
C ASN A 365 -21.27 -9.16 8.45
N TYR A 366 -20.23 -8.32 8.43
CA TYR A 366 -20.33 -6.94 7.93
C TYR A 366 -20.61 -6.90 6.41
N VAL A 367 -19.97 -7.75 5.63
CA VAL A 367 -20.22 -7.84 4.17
C VAL A 367 -21.63 -8.35 3.89
N LYS A 368 -22.15 -9.26 4.71
CA LYS A 368 -23.53 -9.77 4.59
C LYS A 368 -24.56 -8.70 4.94
N ASP A 369 -24.28 -7.91 5.98
CA ASP A 369 -25.17 -6.86 6.44
C ASP A 369 -24.33 -5.76 7.14
N SER A 370 -24.21 -4.61 6.50
CA SER A 370 -23.43 -3.45 6.97
C SER A 370 -24.04 -2.74 8.19
N SER A 371 -25.17 -3.20 8.72
CA SER A 371 -25.68 -2.78 10.04
C SER A 371 -24.95 -3.44 11.21
N ASN A 372 -24.19 -4.51 10.95
CA ASN A 372 -23.31 -5.11 11.96
C ASN A 372 -22.16 -4.16 12.33
N PRO A 373 -21.53 -4.36 13.51
CA PRO A 373 -20.37 -3.56 13.91
C PRO A 373 -19.27 -3.55 12.84
N LEU A 374 -18.56 -2.42 12.72
CA LEU A 374 -17.41 -2.31 11.83
C LEU A 374 -16.39 -3.42 12.16
N PRO A 375 -15.92 -4.19 11.16
CA PRO A 375 -15.09 -5.37 11.40
C PRO A 375 -13.68 -5.03 11.87
N LEU A 376 -13.23 -3.81 11.56
CA LEU A 376 -11.93 -3.25 11.86
C LEU A 376 -12.05 -1.74 11.87
N ILE A 377 -11.43 -1.08 12.84
CA ILE A 377 -11.17 0.36 12.82
C ILE A 377 -9.66 0.54 13.02
N TYR A 378 -8.99 1.09 12.01
CA TYR A 378 -7.61 1.53 12.11
C TYR A 378 -7.55 3.03 12.32
N VAL A 379 -6.75 3.50 13.28
CA VAL A 379 -6.59 4.93 13.57
C VAL A 379 -5.12 5.33 13.48
N SER A 380 -4.84 6.37 12.73
CA SER A 380 -3.51 6.92 12.51
C SER A 380 -3.45 8.42 12.81
N PHE A 381 -2.30 8.89 13.22
CA PHE A 381 -2.07 10.28 13.67
C PHE A 381 -0.91 10.92 12.89
N PRO A 382 -1.07 11.32 11.61
CA PRO A 382 0.01 11.84 10.77
C PRO A 382 0.73 13.02 11.40
N SER A 383 -0.04 13.94 11.99
CA SER A 383 0.49 15.14 12.65
C SER A 383 1.42 14.87 13.84
N SER A 384 1.28 13.69 14.47
CA SER A 384 2.16 13.29 15.59
C SER A 384 3.44 12.60 15.10
N LYS A 385 3.42 12.04 13.91
CA LYS A 385 4.52 11.27 13.33
C LYS A 385 5.53 12.13 12.59
N ASP A 386 5.09 13.25 12.00
CA ASP A 386 5.93 14.14 11.21
C ASP A 386 6.58 15.22 12.09
N PRO A 387 7.89 15.18 12.31
CA PRO A 387 8.57 16.21 13.09
C PRO A 387 8.54 17.60 12.43
N ASP A 388 8.24 17.70 11.14
CA ASP A 388 8.10 18.99 10.42
C ASP A 388 6.66 19.53 10.44
N TRP A 389 5.72 18.81 11.08
CA TRP A 389 4.30 19.15 11.04
C TRP A 389 4.00 20.56 11.51
N GLU A 390 4.51 20.95 12.69
CA GLU A 390 4.26 22.29 13.27
C GLU A 390 4.83 23.44 12.42
N ASN A 391 5.88 23.19 11.63
CA ASN A 391 6.38 24.18 10.66
C ASN A 391 5.44 24.36 9.48
N ARG A 392 4.77 23.28 9.06
CA ARG A 392 3.87 23.29 7.90
C ARG A 392 2.44 23.67 8.26
N PHE A 393 1.93 23.20 9.41
CA PHE A 393 0.56 23.33 9.87
C PHE A 393 0.48 23.73 11.36
N PRO A 394 1.00 24.89 11.76
CA PRO A 394 1.10 25.30 13.17
C PRO A 394 -0.27 25.30 13.87
N GLY A 395 -0.33 24.71 15.06
CA GLY A 395 -1.51 24.66 15.90
C GLY A 395 -2.66 23.84 15.33
N LYS A 396 -2.36 22.84 14.50
CA LYS A 396 -3.34 21.93 13.90
C LYS A 396 -2.87 20.47 14.06
N SER A 397 -3.84 19.56 14.11
CA SER A 397 -3.57 18.14 14.12
C SER A 397 -4.55 17.39 13.25
N THR A 398 -4.16 16.20 12.79
CA THR A 398 -4.97 15.35 11.92
C THR A 398 -5.02 13.93 12.46
N VAL A 399 -6.18 13.31 12.26
CA VAL A 399 -6.46 11.90 12.56
C VAL A 399 -7.08 11.28 11.32
N GLU A 400 -6.70 10.06 11.03
CA GLU A 400 -7.23 9.23 9.94
C GLU A 400 -7.82 7.97 10.54
N ILE A 401 -9.06 7.68 10.17
CA ILE A 401 -9.79 6.50 10.62
C ILE A 401 -10.17 5.70 9.39
N VAL A 402 -9.72 4.45 9.35
CA VAL A 402 -9.90 3.57 8.18
C VAL A 402 -10.67 2.30 8.61
N THR A 403 -11.65 1.91 7.82
CA THR A 403 -12.38 0.65 7.97
C THR A 403 -12.66 0.01 6.62
N ILE A 404 -13.15 -1.24 6.64
CA ILE A 404 -13.54 -1.97 5.43
C ILE A 404 -14.83 -1.38 4.86
N ALA A 405 -14.86 -1.22 3.54
CA ALA A 405 -16.06 -0.84 2.79
C ALA A 405 -16.78 -2.08 2.23
N ASN A 406 -18.09 -2.16 2.47
CA ASN A 406 -18.94 -3.09 1.74
C ASN A 406 -19.35 -2.45 0.40
N MET A 407 -18.74 -2.89 -0.70
CA MET A 407 -18.97 -2.28 -2.02
C MET A 407 -20.41 -2.48 -2.53
N ASN A 408 -21.12 -3.52 -2.06
CA ASN A 408 -22.51 -3.74 -2.44
C ASN A 408 -23.42 -2.57 -2.02
N ASP A 409 -23.06 -1.87 -0.92
CA ASP A 409 -23.80 -0.70 -0.46
C ASP A 409 -23.73 0.51 -1.42
N TYR A 410 -22.81 0.46 -2.40
CA TYR A 410 -22.51 1.56 -3.32
C TYR A 410 -22.91 1.30 -4.77
N GLU A 411 -23.47 0.13 -5.09
CA GLU A 411 -23.83 -0.25 -6.46
C GLU A 411 -24.79 0.75 -7.14
N GLN A 412 -25.71 1.34 -6.39
CA GLN A 412 -26.66 2.33 -6.90
C GLN A 412 -26.00 3.60 -7.44
N TRP A 413 -24.75 3.91 -7.03
CA TRP A 413 -23.99 5.05 -7.53
C TRP A 413 -22.96 4.69 -8.61
N ASN A 414 -22.99 3.44 -9.13
CA ASN A 414 -22.15 3.06 -10.26
C ASN A 414 -22.46 3.94 -11.48
N GLY A 415 -21.38 4.40 -12.16
CA GLY A 415 -21.51 5.29 -13.32
C GLY A 415 -21.78 6.76 -12.99
N THR A 416 -21.88 7.14 -11.72
CA THR A 416 -21.99 8.55 -11.32
C THR A 416 -20.63 9.25 -11.36
N THR A 417 -20.66 10.58 -11.56
CA THR A 417 -19.44 11.40 -11.59
C THR A 417 -18.95 11.72 -10.17
N TRP A 418 -17.64 11.67 -9.98
CA TRP A 418 -17.01 12.11 -8.74
C TRP A 418 -17.45 13.52 -8.32
N GLN A 419 -17.78 13.72 -7.04
CA GLN A 419 -18.37 14.93 -6.46
C GLN A 419 -19.77 15.32 -6.98
N GLN A 420 -20.46 14.44 -7.70
CA GLN A 420 -21.81 14.68 -8.24
C GLN A 420 -22.71 13.45 -8.03
N ARG A 421 -22.62 12.81 -6.87
CA ARG A 421 -23.35 11.55 -6.58
C ARG A 421 -24.71 11.75 -5.91
N GLY A 422 -25.07 12.99 -5.55
CA GLY A 422 -26.35 13.33 -4.93
C GLY A 422 -26.35 13.31 -3.40
N ASP A 423 -27.46 13.81 -2.83
CA ASP A 423 -27.61 14.03 -1.39
C ASP A 423 -27.70 12.71 -0.59
N ASP A 424 -28.24 11.66 -1.21
CA ASP A 424 -28.32 10.33 -0.63
C ASP A 424 -26.93 9.69 -0.41
N TYR A 425 -25.98 9.94 -1.31
CA TYR A 425 -24.58 9.53 -1.14
C TYR A 425 -23.90 10.29 0.01
N GLU A 426 -24.13 11.60 0.10
CA GLU A 426 -23.59 12.39 1.21
C GLU A 426 -24.22 11.99 2.55
N ALA A 427 -25.53 11.67 2.59
CA ALA A 427 -26.20 11.15 3.76
C ALA A 427 -25.63 9.79 4.22
N LYS A 428 -25.32 8.88 3.28
CA LYS A 428 -24.65 7.61 3.59
C LYS A 428 -23.28 7.84 4.21
N LYS A 429 -22.49 8.78 3.68
CA LYS A 429 -21.18 9.15 4.25
C LYS A 429 -21.31 9.71 5.66
N GLU A 430 -22.27 10.61 5.87
CA GLU A 430 -22.53 11.19 7.19
C GLU A 430 -22.98 10.13 8.22
N GLN A 431 -23.79 9.17 7.81
CA GLN A 431 -24.18 8.03 8.66
C GLN A 431 -22.95 7.21 9.09
N LEU A 432 -22.06 6.87 8.16
CA LEU A 432 -20.85 6.12 8.44
C LEU A 432 -19.87 6.87 9.35
N SER A 433 -19.79 8.18 9.21
CA SER A 433 -18.90 9.00 10.05
C SER A 433 -19.35 9.10 11.51
N LYS A 434 -20.56 8.64 11.83
CA LYS A 434 -21.13 8.63 13.19
C LYS A 434 -21.05 7.27 13.88
N GLN A 435 -20.67 6.22 13.17
CA GLN A 435 -20.42 4.88 13.72
C GLN A 435 -19.05 4.82 14.41
#